data_2e9cba91c243fe73059e655424c16342
#
_entry.id   2e9cba91c243fe73059e655424c16342
#
_cell.length_a   1.000
_cell.length_b   1.000
_cell.length_c   1.000
_cell.angle_alpha   90.00
_cell.angle_beta   90.00
_cell.angle_gamma   90.00
#
_symmetry.space_group_name_H-M   'P 1'
#
loop_
_entity.id
_entity.type
_entity.pdbx_description
1 polymer ?
#
loop_
_entity_poly.entity_id
_entity_poly.type
_entity_poly.pdbx_seq_one_letter_code
_entity_poly.pdbx_strand_id
1 'polypeptide(L)'
;MVPALLARGHLVVALDKELEALRTLSHPRLELLSGAVEDAVAVGKAARGAEAIIHLAWSFSDDPQVLLEQDLRGHLLLLDVAKAQGVRHFLYTSTAVVYGKPVRVPIDEDHPLGVLEARKPAYGMAKEFAEKLTLLAAQTQALPATILRFWWAFGEEIGGRHLREMLRTAAAGKPLPVPANCGGSFLSMEDFIQAVELILLNPGSFGQVFNLASAYVTWEEIARMAVEITGSSAGVEVIPATEWTGAAFLADRWELDDRRIREKLGFKATCDPAGVRDALRRAIAHTWQQAGT
;
A
#
# COMPACT_ATOMS: atom_id res chain seq x y z
N MET A 1 -4.07 6.18 -9.66
CA MET A 1 -2.89 5.82 -10.49
C MET A 1 -3.19 5.88 -11.99
N VAL A 2 -4.19 5.17 -12.54
CA VAL A 2 -4.47 5.17 -13.99
C VAL A 2 -4.56 6.57 -14.59
N PRO A 3 -5.36 7.52 -14.05
CA PRO A 3 -5.42 8.89 -14.60
C PRO A 3 -4.06 9.59 -14.64
N ALA A 4 -3.24 9.39 -13.61
CA ALA A 4 -1.93 10.02 -13.54
C ALA A 4 -0.95 9.50 -14.61
N LEU A 5 -0.92 8.19 -14.84
CA LEU A 5 -0.12 7.59 -15.91
C LEU A 5 -0.57 8.06 -17.30
N LEU A 6 -1.89 8.15 -17.53
CA LEU A 6 -2.46 8.67 -18.77
C LEU A 6 -2.08 10.14 -19.01
N ALA A 7 -2.17 10.99 -17.96
CA ALA A 7 -1.79 12.41 -18.03
C ALA A 7 -0.31 12.60 -18.40
N ARG A 8 0.54 11.64 -18.06
CA ARG A 8 1.98 11.61 -18.40
C ARG A 8 2.28 10.97 -19.75
N GLY A 9 1.25 10.58 -20.48
CA GLY A 9 1.36 10.11 -21.86
C GLY A 9 1.59 8.62 -22.01
N HIS A 10 1.51 7.83 -20.93
CA HIS A 10 1.59 6.38 -21.03
C HIS A 10 0.37 5.78 -21.75
N LEU A 11 0.58 4.66 -22.45
CA LEU A 11 -0.46 3.74 -22.82
C LEU A 11 -0.71 2.82 -21.62
N VAL A 12 -1.94 2.71 -21.17
CA VAL A 12 -2.29 1.95 -19.96
C VAL A 12 -3.29 0.86 -20.32
N VAL A 13 -2.94 -0.38 -20.01
CA VAL A 13 -3.86 -1.51 -19.99
C VAL A 13 -4.17 -1.81 -18.52
N ALA A 14 -5.41 -1.62 -18.11
CA ALA A 14 -5.86 -1.92 -16.74
C ALA A 14 -6.61 -3.26 -16.74
N LEU A 15 -6.06 -4.24 -16.04
CA LEU A 15 -6.67 -5.55 -15.81
C LEU A 15 -7.18 -5.61 -14.37
N ASP A 16 -8.48 -5.80 -14.18
CA ASP A 16 -9.12 -5.99 -12.88
C ASP A 16 -10.41 -6.79 -13.02
N LYS A 17 -10.84 -7.44 -11.95
CA LYS A 17 -12.17 -8.06 -11.83
C LYS A 17 -13.27 -7.00 -11.80
N GLU A 18 -12.97 -5.83 -11.18
CA GLU A 18 -13.88 -4.72 -10.95
C GLU A 18 -13.38 -3.45 -11.65
N LEU A 19 -14.02 -3.06 -12.73
CA LEU A 19 -13.62 -1.92 -13.56
C LEU A 19 -14.56 -0.71 -13.45
N GLU A 20 -15.60 -0.76 -12.62
CA GLU A 20 -16.63 0.28 -12.55
C GLU A 20 -16.04 1.68 -12.32
N ALA A 21 -15.12 1.81 -11.39
CA ALA A 21 -14.45 3.09 -11.09
C ALA A 21 -13.63 3.63 -12.28
N LEU A 22 -13.19 2.76 -13.21
CA LEU A 22 -12.39 3.16 -14.36
C LEU A 22 -13.25 3.37 -15.62
N ARG A 23 -14.48 2.85 -15.67
CA ARG A 23 -15.37 2.97 -16.85
C ARG A 23 -15.77 4.41 -17.18
N THR A 24 -15.72 5.28 -16.19
CA THR A 24 -15.97 6.73 -16.39
C THR A 24 -14.82 7.44 -17.09
N LEU A 25 -13.62 6.81 -17.14
CA LEU A 25 -12.45 7.35 -17.82
C LEU A 25 -12.52 7.00 -19.31
N SER A 26 -12.84 7.97 -20.15
CA SER A 26 -12.73 7.84 -21.61
C SER A 26 -11.41 8.45 -22.06
N HIS A 27 -10.45 7.60 -22.47
CA HIS A 27 -9.14 8.08 -22.92
C HIS A 27 -8.57 7.19 -24.02
N PRO A 28 -8.02 7.75 -25.13
CA PRO A 28 -7.57 6.97 -26.29
C PRO A 28 -6.36 6.07 -25.99
N ARG A 29 -5.68 6.29 -24.88
CA ARG A 29 -4.53 5.49 -24.41
C ARG A 29 -4.87 4.57 -23.24
N LEU A 30 -6.16 4.32 -22.99
CA LEU A 30 -6.64 3.40 -21.93
C LEU A 30 -7.36 2.21 -22.56
N GLU A 31 -6.88 1.02 -22.26
CA GLU A 31 -7.61 -0.23 -22.50
C GLU A 31 -8.02 -0.82 -21.16
N LEU A 32 -9.30 -1.17 -21.03
CA LEU A 32 -9.87 -1.83 -19.84
C LEU A 32 -10.11 -3.31 -20.18
N LEU A 33 -9.52 -4.21 -19.41
CA LEU A 33 -9.68 -5.65 -19.54
C LEU A 33 -10.27 -6.22 -18.24
N SER A 34 -11.46 -6.80 -18.33
CA SER A 34 -12.02 -7.53 -17.20
C SER A 34 -11.40 -8.92 -17.12
N GLY A 35 -10.86 -9.25 -15.97
CA GLY A 35 -10.23 -10.56 -15.73
C GLY A 35 -9.51 -10.61 -14.40
N ALA A 36 -9.17 -11.83 -14.01
CA ALA A 36 -8.44 -12.12 -12.80
C ALA A 36 -6.94 -12.30 -13.08
N VAL A 37 -6.08 -12.02 -12.11
CA VAL A 37 -4.63 -12.23 -12.24
C VAL A 37 -4.24 -13.70 -12.33
N GLU A 38 -5.11 -14.61 -11.93
CA GLU A 38 -4.97 -16.06 -12.08
C GLU A 38 -5.48 -16.61 -13.44
N ASP A 39 -6.06 -15.74 -14.31
CA ASP A 39 -6.49 -16.10 -15.65
C ASP A 39 -5.37 -15.86 -16.68
N ALA A 40 -4.80 -16.96 -17.18
CA ALA A 40 -3.69 -16.91 -18.14
C ALA A 40 -4.04 -16.20 -19.46
N VAL A 41 -5.28 -16.29 -19.90
CA VAL A 41 -5.73 -15.64 -21.14
C VAL A 41 -5.83 -14.13 -20.93
N ALA A 42 -6.45 -13.70 -19.84
CA ALA A 42 -6.59 -12.30 -19.49
C ALA A 42 -5.21 -11.64 -19.26
N VAL A 43 -4.35 -12.26 -18.44
CA VAL A 43 -3.00 -11.79 -18.18
C VAL A 43 -2.14 -11.74 -19.44
N GLY A 44 -2.19 -12.80 -20.27
CA GLY A 44 -1.44 -12.84 -21.52
C GLY A 44 -1.89 -11.77 -22.52
N LYS A 45 -3.20 -11.43 -22.54
CA LYS A 45 -3.72 -10.32 -23.34
C LYS A 45 -3.28 -8.97 -22.80
N ALA A 46 -3.38 -8.77 -21.49
CA ALA A 46 -3.03 -7.50 -20.83
C ALA A 46 -1.53 -7.16 -20.95
N ALA A 47 -0.67 -8.17 -20.87
CA ALA A 47 0.78 -7.98 -20.94
C ALA A 47 1.33 -7.82 -22.36
N ARG A 48 0.51 -8.03 -23.40
CA ARG A 48 0.97 -7.98 -24.79
C ARG A 48 1.50 -6.61 -25.18
N GLY A 49 2.81 -6.53 -25.47
CA GLY A 49 3.48 -5.30 -25.84
C GLY A 49 3.69 -4.32 -24.67
N ALA A 50 3.42 -4.73 -23.43
CA ALA A 50 3.70 -3.93 -22.27
C ALA A 50 5.21 -3.84 -22.02
N GLU A 51 5.73 -2.63 -21.81
CA GLU A 51 7.11 -2.43 -21.39
C GLU A 51 7.30 -2.65 -19.89
N ALA A 52 6.26 -2.36 -19.10
CA ALA A 52 6.28 -2.54 -17.66
C ALA A 52 4.95 -3.09 -17.15
N ILE A 53 5.00 -3.88 -16.07
CA ILE A 53 3.84 -4.34 -15.32
C ILE A 53 3.91 -3.77 -13.90
N ILE A 54 2.80 -3.18 -13.44
CA ILE A 54 2.62 -2.74 -12.06
C ILE A 54 1.60 -3.68 -11.42
N HIS A 55 2.05 -4.54 -10.53
CA HIS A 55 1.21 -5.53 -9.85
C HIS A 55 0.69 -4.98 -8.53
N LEU A 56 -0.57 -4.53 -8.54
CA LEU A 56 -1.29 -4.00 -7.37
C LEU A 56 -2.33 -4.99 -6.83
N ALA A 57 -2.84 -5.87 -7.70
CA ALA A 57 -3.96 -6.75 -7.37
C ALA A 57 -3.59 -7.73 -6.25
N TRP A 58 -4.43 -7.79 -5.23
CA TRP A 58 -4.29 -8.72 -4.09
C TRP A 58 -5.60 -8.82 -3.34
N SER A 59 -5.98 -10.02 -2.84
CA SER A 59 -7.27 -10.26 -2.19
C SER A 59 -7.40 -9.64 -0.80
N PHE A 60 -6.29 -9.28 -0.16
CA PHE A 60 -6.23 -8.87 1.26
C PHE A 60 -6.84 -9.90 2.24
N SER A 61 -7.02 -11.14 1.79
CA SER A 61 -7.46 -12.26 2.64
C SER A 61 -6.39 -12.62 3.67
N ASP A 62 -6.78 -13.33 4.71
CA ASP A 62 -5.87 -14.06 5.61
C ASP A 62 -6.19 -15.57 5.60
N ASP A 63 -7.01 -15.99 4.62
CA ASP A 63 -7.28 -17.39 4.33
C ASP A 63 -6.17 -17.96 3.45
N PRO A 64 -5.38 -18.95 3.93
CA PRO A 64 -4.27 -19.52 3.17
C PRO A 64 -4.67 -20.11 1.82
N GLN A 65 -5.88 -20.66 1.70
CA GLN A 65 -6.35 -21.23 0.43
C GLN A 65 -6.58 -20.14 -0.61
N VAL A 66 -7.25 -19.04 -0.23
CA VAL A 66 -7.47 -17.87 -1.11
C VAL A 66 -6.13 -17.28 -1.56
N LEU A 67 -5.21 -17.10 -0.60
CA LEU A 67 -3.88 -16.56 -0.89
C LEU A 67 -3.08 -17.43 -1.85
N LEU A 68 -3.15 -18.77 -1.70
CA LEU A 68 -2.44 -19.70 -2.56
C LEU A 68 -3.06 -19.76 -3.97
N GLU A 69 -4.38 -19.95 -4.06
CA GLU A 69 -5.07 -20.23 -5.31
C GLU A 69 -5.29 -18.99 -6.19
N GLN A 70 -5.43 -17.81 -5.58
CA GLN A 70 -5.64 -16.56 -6.31
C GLN A 70 -4.37 -15.72 -6.34
N ASP A 71 -3.89 -15.28 -5.18
CA ASP A 71 -2.84 -14.26 -5.11
C ASP A 71 -1.48 -14.79 -5.54
N LEU A 72 -1.00 -15.88 -4.94
CA LEU A 72 0.32 -16.44 -5.27
C LEU A 72 0.34 -17.08 -6.65
N ARG A 73 -0.71 -17.78 -7.03
CA ARG A 73 -0.84 -18.35 -8.38
C ARG A 73 -0.88 -17.24 -9.43
N GLY A 74 -1.64 -16.17 -9.19
CA GLY A 74 -1.70 -15.01 -10.06
C GLY A 74 -0.35 -14.30 -10.16
N HIS A 75 0.34 -14.14 -9.03
CA HIS A 75 1.68 -13.54 -9.01
C HIS A 75 2.70 -14.34 -9.83
N LEU A 76 2.74 -15.66 -9.67
CA LEU A 76 3.60 -16.55 -10.46
C LEU A 76 3.29 -16.44 -11.95
N LEU A 77 2.01 -16.48 -12.32
CA LEU A 77 1.58 -16.33 -13.70
C LEU A 77 2.01 -14.99 -14.31
N LEU A 78 1.87 -13.89 -13.56
CA LEU A 78 2.33 -12.57 -13.99
C LEU A 78 3.83 -12.54 -14.25
N LEU A 79 4.66 -13.14 -13.37
CA LEU A 79 6.10 -13.22 -13.56
C LEU A 79 6.46 -14.04 -14.79
N ASP A 80 5.80 -15.18 -15.02
CA ASP A 80 6.06 -16.05 -16.17
C ASP A 80 5.64 -15.39 -17.50
N VAL A 81 4.47 -14.76 -17.53
CA VAL A 81 4.01 -14.01 -18.70
C VAL A 81 4.91 -12.79 -18.97
N ALA A 82 5.33 -12.07 -17.94
CA ALA A 82 6.24 -10.94 -18.07
C ALA A 82 7.57 -11.36 -18.74
N LYS A 83 8.17 -12.48 -18.28
CA LYS A 83 9.39 -13.06 -18.88
C LYS A 83 9.15 -13.49 -20.34
N ALA A 84 8.09 -14.24 -20.58
CA ALA A 84 7.78 -14.79 -21.91
C ALA A 84 7.51 -13.69 -22.95
N GLN A 85 6.97 -12.54 -22.54
CA GLN A 85 6.65 -11.42 -23.42
C GLN A 85 7.75 -10.34 -23.47
N GLY A 86 8.86 -10.54 -22.76
CA GLY A 86 9.98 -9.61 -22.78
C GLY A 86 9.67 -8.28 -22.08
N VAL A 87 8.82 -8.29 -21.04
CA VAL A 87 8.56 -7.11 -20.22
C VAL A 87 9.86 -6.61 -19.60
N ARG A 88 10.12 -5.33 -19.71
CA ARG A 88 11.39 -4.70 -19.32
C ARG A 88 11.44 -4.34 -17.84
N HIS A 89 10.31 -4.24 -17.17
CA HIS A 89 10.25 -3.97 -15.74
C HIS A 89 8.97 -4.49 -15.08
N PHE A 90 9.14 -5.15 -13.93
CA PHE A 90 8.05 -5.62 -13.09
C PHE A 90 8.09 -4.90 -11.73
N LEU A 91 7.07 -4.11 -11.44
CA LEU A 91 6.93 -3.45 -10.15
C LEU A 91 5.90 -4.18 -9.29
N TYR A 92 6.34 -4.72 -8.17
CA TYR A 92 5.47 -5.39 -7.21
C TYR A 92 5.20 -4.50 -5.99
N THR A 93 3.94 -4.33 -5.66
CA THR A 93 3.53 -3.65 -4.42
C THR A 93 3.36 -4.65 -3.29
N SER A 94 4.24 -4.58 -2.33
CA SER A 94 4.21 -5.33 -1.10
C SER A 94 3.64 -4.49 0.06
N THR A 95 3.96 -4.83 1.28
CA THR A 95 3.37 -4.24 2.47
C THR A 95 4.37 -4.24 3.63
N ALA A 96 4.23 -3.30 4.57
CA ALA A 96 4.97 -3.32 5.83
C ALA A 96 4.60 -4.52 6.73
N VAL A 97 3.49 -5.22 6.47
CA VAL A 97 3.09 -6.42 7.22
C VAL A 97 4.15 -7.51 7.18
N VAL A 98 5.01 -7.55 6.15
CA VAL A 98 6.13 -8.52 6.07
C VAL A 98 7.14 -8.37 7.20
N TYR A 99 7.24 -7.21 7.82
CA TYR A 99 8.11 -6.99 8.98
C TYR A 99 7.58 -7.64 10.27
N GLY A 100 6.30 -8.03 10.30
CA GLY A 100 5.67 -8.62 11.47
C GLY A 100 5.48 -7.62 12.60
N LYS A 101 6.25 -7.76 13.67
CA LYS A 101 6.32 -6.80 14.76
C LYS A 101 7.61 -5.99 14.65
N PRO A 102 7.56 -4.64 14.70
CA PRO A 102 8.77 -3.84 14.69
C PRO A 102 9.69 -4.14 15.88
N VAL A 103 10.93 -4.58 15.59
CA VAL A 103 11.96 -4.84 16.63
C VAL A 103 12.97 -3.70 16.75
N ARG A 104 13.00 -2.82 15.76
CA ARG A 104 13.72 -1.53 15.76
C ARG A 104 12.96 -0.49 14.96
N VAL A 105 13.14 0.79 15.30
CA VAL A 105 12.45 1.93 14.69
C VAL A 105 13.47 3.05 14.45
N PRO A 106 13.49 3.72 13.31
CA PRO A 106 12.61 3.46 12.15
C PRO A 106 12.91 2.13 11.46
N ILE A 107 11.92 1.58 10.75
CA ILE A 107 11.97 0.30 10.05
C ILE A 107 12.57 0.54 8.66
N ASP A 108 13.81 0.14 8.44
CA ASP A 108 14.44 0.13 7.13
C ASP A 108 14.15 -1.18 6.37
N GLU A 109 14.59 -1.28 5.10
CA GLU A 109 14.36 -2.48 4.28
C GLU A 109 15.21 -3.69 4.70
N ASP A 110 16.22 -3.49 5.55
CA ASP A 110 17.08 -4.55 6.12
C ASP A 110 16.57 -5.00 7.50
N HIS A 111 15.40 -4.49 7.94
CA HIS A 111 14.72 -4.97 9.14
C HIS A 111 14.33 -6.45 8.96
N PRO A 112 14.47 -7.31 9.98
CA PRO A 112 14.02 -8.69 9.93
C PRO A 112 12.56 -8.84 9.50
N LEU A 113 12.27 -9.88 8.73
CA LEU A 113 10.90 -10.23 8.35
C LEU A 113 10.33 -11.21 9.37
N GLY A 114 9.32 -10.78 10.11
CA GLY A 114 8.72 -11.52 11.22
C GLY A 114 7.24 -11.84 10.99
N VAL A 115 6.89 -12.33 9.81
CA VAL A 115 5.50 -12.48 9.34
C VAL A 115 4.59 -13.27 10.27
N LEU A 116 5.13 -14.20 11.10
CA LEU A 116 4.33 -14.97 12.07
C LEU A 116 3.81 -14.11 13.23
N GLU A 117 4.47 -12.97 13.51
CA GLU A 117 4.04 -12.01 14.52
C GLU A 117 3.15 -10.90 13.93
N ALA A 118 2.87 -10.97 12.64
CA ALA A 118 2.03 -10.00 11.95
C ALA A 118 0.56 -10.09 12.39
N ARG A 119 -0.16 -8.98 12.27
CA ARG A 119 -1.62 -8.94 12.48
C ARG A 119 -2.38 -9.92 11.57
N LYS A 120 -1.86 -10.18 10.36
CA LYS A 120 -2.37 -11.12 9.36
C LYS A 120 -1.22 -12.01 8.92
N PRO A 121 -0.93 -13.10 9.65
CA PRO A 121 0.26 -13.91 9.38
C PRO A 121 0.24 -14.58 8.01
N ALA A 122 -0.89 -15.18 7.61
CA ALA A 122 -0.99 -15.85 6.32
C ALA A 122 -0.82 -14.85 5.16
N TYR A 123 -1.45 -13.68 5.24
CA TYR A 123 -1.26 -12.58 4.29
C TYR A 123 0.21 -12.13 4.24
N GLY A 124 0.85 -11.95 5.40
CA GLY A 124 2.27 -11.58 5.49
C GLY A 124 3.18 -12.59 4.83
N MET A 125 2.97 -13.90 5.11
CA MET A 125 3.73 -15.00 4.50
C MET A 125 3.56 -15.04 2.98
N ALA A 126 2.34 -14.86 2.47
CA ALA A 126 2.08 -14.83 1.04
C ALA A 126 2.77 -13.65 0.36
N LYS A 127 2.72 -12.45 0.98
CA LYS A 127 3.43 -11.27 0.48
C LYS A 127 4.95 -11.45 0.49
N GLU A 128 5.52 -11.97 1.58
CA GLU A 128 6.96 -12.27 1.67
C GLU A 128 7.39 -13.30 0.62
N PHE A 129 6.60 -14.35 0.40
CA PHE A 129 6.90 -15.35 -0.62
C PHE A 129 6.89 -14.75 -2.03
N ALA A 130 5.90 -13.92 -2.35
CA ALA A 130 5.83 -13.21 -3.62
C ALA A 130 7.03 -12.25 -3.81
N GLU A 131 7.49 -11.57 -2.75
CA GLU A 131 8.72 -10.78 -2.79
C GLU A 131 9.93 -11.62 -3.16
N LYS A 132 10.11 -12.77 -2.51
CA LYS A 132 11.24 -13.69 -2.78
C LYS A 132 11.22 -14.19 -4.22
N LEU A 133 10.06 -14.51 -4.78
CA LEU A 133 9.91 -14.90 -6.19
C LEU A 133 10.27 -13.73 -7.13
N THR A 134 9.82 -12.53 -6.81
CA THR A 134 10.14 -11.31 -7.59
C THR A 134 11.64 -11.02 -7.57
N LEU A 135 12.28 -11.10 -6.41
CA LEU A 135 13.73 -10.90 -6.28
C LEU A 135 14.53 -12.00 -6.99
N LEU A 136 14.08 -13.25 -6.91
CA LEU A 136 14.71 -14.36 -7.63
C LEU A 136 14.67 -14.11 -9.16
N ALA A 137 13.54 -13.63 -9.68
CA ALA A 137 13.42 -13.28 -11.10
C ALA A 137 14.40 -12.15 -11.49
N ALA A 138 14.56 -11.14 -10.63
CA ALA A 138 15.51 -10.05 -10.85
C ALA A 138 16.97 -10.52 -10.76
N GLN A 139 17.32 -11.33 -9.75
CA GLN A 139 18.68 -11.83 -9.53
C GLN A 139 19.16 -12.76 -10.64
N THR A 140 18.28 -13.57 -11.19
CA THR A 140 18.59 -14.44 -12.34
C THR A 140 18.59 -13.69 -13.66
N GLN A 141 18.42 -12.36 -13.64
CA GLN A 141 18.31 -11.49 -14.82
C GLN A 141 17.20 -11.90 -15.81
N ALA A 142 16.27 -12.74 -15.35
CA ALA A 142 15.15 -13.20 -16.17
C ALA A 142 14.08 -12.08 -16.35
N LEU A 143 13.98 -11.16 -15.36
CA LEU A 143 13.02 -10.07 -15.37
C LEU A 143 13.50 -8.95 -14.43
N PRO A 144 13.87 -7.75 -14.94
CA PRO A 144 14.13 -6.61 -14.06
C PRO A 144 12.89 -6.32 -13.19
N ALA A 145 13.07 -6.29 -11.87
CA ALA A 145 11.93 -6.13 -10.96
C ALA A 145 12.29 -5.26 -9.77
N THR A 146 11.28 -4.61 -9.20
CA THR A 146 11.38 -3.75 -8.00
C THR A 146 10.21 -4.04 -7.07
N ILE A 147 10.44 -3.92 -5.77
CA ILE A 147 9.43 -4.10 -4.74
C ILE A 147 9.23 -2.81 -3.97
N LEU A 148 7.97 -2.40 -3.77
CA LEU A 148 7.58 -1.31 -2.89
C LEU A 148 6.88 -1.86 -1.65
N ARG A 149 7.34 -1.48 -0.45
CA ARG A 149 6.69 -1.74 0.83
C ARG A 149 6.14 -0.45 1.40
N PHE A 150 4.87 -0.45 1.76
CA PHE A 150 4.24 0.67 2.46
C PHE A 150 3.26 0.15 3.52
N TRP A 151 2.87 1.02 4.45
CA TRP A 151 2.00 0.63 5.55
C TRP A 151 0.53 0.93 5.25
N TRP A 152 0.15 2.19 5.09
CA TRP A 152 -1.23 2.58 4.85
C TRP A 152 -1.31 3.72 3.84
N ALA A 153 -1.85 3.43 2.66
CA ALA A 153 -2.02 4.44 1.63
C ALA A 153 -3.40 5.11 1.74
N PHE A 154 -3.45 6.38 1.37
CA PHE A 154 -4.67 7.17 1.29
C PHE A 154 -4.66 8.08 0.04
N GLY A 155 -5.86 8.38 -0.47
CA GLY A 155 -6.09 9.33 -1.56
C GLY A 155 -7.13 10.36 -1.14
N GLU A 156 -8.18 10.52 -1.94
CA GLU A 156 -9.36 11.32 -1.56
C GLU A 156 -10.10 10.69 -0.38
N GLU A 157 -10.00 9.37 -0.25
CA GLU A 157 -10.56 8.57 0.83
C GLU A 157 -9.47 7.75 1.52
N ILE A 158 -9.81 7.30 2.72
CA ILE A 158 -8.98 6.35 3.46
C ILE A 158 -9.84 5.22 4.03
N GLY A 159 -9.53 3.97 3.63
CA GLY A 159 -10.17 2.78 4.16
C GLY A 159 -9.65 2.38 5.54
N GLY A 160 -10.29 1.37 6.13
CA GLY A 160 -9.81 0.72 7.35
C GLY A 160 -10.87 0.59 8.44
N ARG A 161 -10.99 -0.64 8.97
CA ARG A 161 -11.99 -0.93 10.02
C ARG A 161 -11.76 -0.11 11.28
N HIS A 162 -10.51 -0.05 11.77
CA HIS A 162 -10.18 0.67 13.01
C HIS A 162 -10.43 2.17 12.91
N LEU A 163 -10.15 2.78 11.76
CA LEU A 163 -10.45 4.18 11.55
C LEU A 163 -11.96 4.44 11.60
N ARG A 164 -12.75 3.59 10.94
CA ARG A 164 -14.23 3.70 10.99
C ARG A 164 -14.78 3.48 12.40
N GLU A 165 -14.21 2.54 13.15
CA GLU A 165 -14.57 2.30 14.55
C GLU A 165 -14.24 3.53 15.42
N MET A 166 -13.08 4.13 15.23
CA MET A 166 -12.67 5.35 15.93
C MET A 166 -13.61 6.53 15.63
N LEU A 167 -13.96 6.76 14.37
CA LEU A 167 -14.91 7.81 13.96
C LEU A 167 -16.30 7.57 14.57
N ARG A 168 -16.81 6.34 14.55
CA ARG A 168 -18.10 6.00 15.18
C ARG A 168 -18.08 6.20 16.70
N THR A 169 -16.98 5.84 17.34
CA THR A 169 -16.80 6.00 18.78
C THR A 169 -16.77 7.49 19.15
N ALA A 170 -16.02 8.30 18.37
CA ALA A 170 -16.00 9.75 18.52
C ALA A 170 -17.41 10.36 18.35
N ALA A 171 -18.09 10.03 17.26
CA ALA A 171 -19.45 10.53 16.96
C ALA A 171 -20.48 10.17 18.05
N ALA A 172 -20.27 9.05 18.74
CA ALA A 172 -21.09 8.65 19.89
C ALA A 172 -20.73 9.38 21.19
N GLY A 173 -19.79 10.32 21.17
CA GLY A 173 -19.31 11.07 22.35
C GLY A 173 -18.54 10.21 23.36
N LYS A 174 -18.09 9.02 22.97
CA LYS A 174 -17.35 8.10 23.85
C LYS A 174 -15.85 8.39 23.84
N PRO A 175 -15.16 8.21 24.96
CA PRO A 175 -13.71 8.36 25.01
C PRO A 175 -12.99 7.49 23.98
N LEU A 176 -11.91 8.03 23.40
CA LEU A 176 -11.04 7.37 22.45
C LEU A 176 -9.72 7.00 23.12
N PRO A 177 -9.59 5.79 23.66
CA PRO A 177 -8.30 5.34 24.17
C PRO A 177 -7.36 5.06 23.00
N VAL A 178 -6.12 5.54 23.10
CA VAL A 178 -5.05 5.32 22.10
C VAL A 178 -3.70 5.09 22.81
N PRO A 179 -2.85 4.21 22.27
CA PRO A 179 -1.54 3.97 22.87
C PRO A 179 -0.58 5.14 22.61
N ALA A 180 0.19 5.51 23.61
CA ALA A 180 1.14 6.60 23.57
C ALA A 180 2.27 6.37 22.57
N ASN A 181 2.61 7.38 21.78
CA ASN A 181 3.71 7.36 20.79
C ASN A 181 3.65 6.25 19.73
N CYS A 182 2.52 5.58 19.58
CA CYS A 182 2.27 4.54 18.60
C CYS A 182 1.52 5.11 17.40
N GLY A 183 1.71 4.51 16.23
CA GLY A 183 1.12 4.96 14.98
C GLY A 183 1.76 4.31 13.77
N GLY A 184 1.64 4.93 12.60
CA GLY A 184 2.21 4.37 11.39
C GLY A 184 2.56 5.37 10.30
N SER A 185 3.29 4.89 9.32
CA SER A 185 3.70 5.66 8.15
C SER A 185 2.58 5.67 7.12
N PHE A 186 1.90 6.80 7.01
CA PHE A 186 0.89 7.01 5.98
C PHE A 186 1.54 7.42 4.67
N LEU A 187 0.97 6.96 3.56
CA LEU A 187 1.43 7.23 2.21
C LEU A 187 0.32 7.91 1.40
N SER A 188 0.56 9.13 0.94
CA SER A 188 -0.36 9.78 0.01
C SER A 188 -0.32 9.10 -1.36
N MET A 189 -1.45 9.10 -2.06
CA MET A 189 -1.50 8.56 -3.43
C MET A 189 -0.62 9.37 -4.39
N GLU A 190 -0.42 10.66 -4.15
CA GLU A 190 0.48 11.51 -4.94
C GLU A 190 1.93 11.05 -4.82
N ASP A 191 2.40 10.78 -3.59
CA ASP A 191 3.74 10.27 -3.33
C ASP A 191 3.92 8.86 -3.89
N PHE A 192 2.89 8.01 -3.78
CA PHE A 192 2.89 6.69 -4.40
C PHE A 192 3.08 6.78 -5.92
N ILE A 193 2.34 7.64 -6.59
CA ILE A 193 2.43 7.86 -8.04
C ILE A 193 3.83 8.38 -8.42
N GLN A 194 4.35 9.35 -7.67
CA GLN A 194 5.69 9.88 -7.91
C GLN A 194 6.76 8.78 -7.77
N ALA A 195 6.67 7.94 -6.73
CA ALA A 195 7.59 6.83 -6.54
C ALA A 195 7.51 5.82 -7.70
N VAL A 196 6.30 5.46 -8.14
CA VAL A 196 6.11 4.58 -9.29
C VAL A 196 6.81 5.13 -10.53
N GLU A 197 6.71 6.42 -10.80
CA GLU A 197 7.37 7.08 -11.94
C GLU A 197 8.88 7.09 -11.87
N LEU A 198 9.43 7.33 -10.69
CA LEU A 198 10.88 7.27 -10.47
C LEU A 198 11.44 5.85 -10.63
N ILE A 199 10.61 4.84 -10.37
CA ILE A 199 10.96 3.43 -10.41
C ILE A 199 10.81 2.84 -11.82
N LEU A 200 9.74 3.18 -12.54
CA LEU A 200 9.43 2.53 -13.81
C LEU A 200 10.56 2.68 -14.83
N LEU A 201 11.04 1.54 -15.33
CA LEU A 201 12.13 1.43 -16.32
C LEU A 201 13.46 2.09 -15.91
N ASN A 202 13.62 2.38 -14.61
CA ASN A 202 14.87 2.96 -14.08
C ASN A 202 15.81 1.86 -13.63
N PRO A 203 16.98 1.69 -14.27
CA PRO A 203 17.94 0.64 -13.88
C PRO A 203 18.40 0.74 -12.42
N GLY A 204 18.42 1.93 -11.82
CA GLY A 204 18.77 2.14 -10.41
C GLY A 204 17.78 1.50 -9.43
N SER A 205 16.57 1.12 -9.90
CA SER A 205 15.55 0.45 -9.10
C SER A 205 15.57 -1.08 -9.23
N PHE A 206 16.24 -1.63 -10.23
CA PHE A 206 16.20 -3.07 -10.51
C PHE A 206 16.82 -3.89 -9.39
N GLY A 207 16.14 -4.93 -8.97
CA GLY A 207 16.55 -5.79 -7.86
C GLY A 207 16.44 -5.14 -6.48
N GLN A 208 15.81 -3.96 -6.38
CA GLN A 208 15.70 -3.24 -5.12
C GLN A 208 14.35 -3.49 -4.44
N VAL A 209 14.40 -3.40 -3.11
CA VAL A 209 13.22 -3.25 -2.24
C VAL A 209 13.29 -1.82 -1.69
N PHE A 210 12.17 -1.11 -1.71
CA PHE A 210 12.04 0.22 -1.15
C PHE A 210 10.88 0.31 -0.18
N ASN A 211 11.13 0.86 0.99
CA ASN A 211 10.07 1.40 1.83
C ASN A 211 9.58 2.72 1.25
N LEU A 212 8.30 3.00 1.40
CA LEU A 212 7.71 4.26 0.96
C LEU A 212 6.75 4.81 2.02
N ALA A 213 6.93 6.07 2.36
CA ALA A 213 6.11 6.79 3.32
C ALA A 213 6.05 8.29 2.97
N SER A 214 4.93 8.94 3.29
CA SER A 214 4.79 10.39 3.23
C SER A 214 5.04 11.03 4.59
N ALA A 215 4.43 10.50 5.65
CA ALA A 215 4.65 10.94 7.02
C ALA A 215 4.30 9.85 8.04
N TYR A 216 5.01 9.84 9.16
CA TYR A 216 4.59 9.13 10.36
C TYR A 216 3.53 9.94 11.11
N VAL A 217 2.40 9.30 11.45
CA VAL A 217 1.28 9.90 12.18
C VAL A 217 0.88 9.00 13.34
N THR A 218 0.72 9.57 14.52
CA THR A 218 0.34 8.82 15.72
C THR A 218 -1.16 8.55 15.79
N TRP A 219 -1.54 7.52 16.56
CA TRP A 219 -2.95 7.25 16.83
C TRP A 219 -3.62 8.38 17.61
N GLU A 220 -2.85 9.11 18.43
CA GLU A 220 -3.35 10.30 19.12
C GLU A 220 -3.75 11.39 18.11
N GLU A 221 -2.90 11.67 17.12
CA GLU A 221 -3.21 12.64 16.05
C GLU A 221 -4.46 12.20 15.26
N ILE A 222 -4.57 10.90 14.91
CA ILE A 222 -5.76 10.37 14.22
C ILE A 222 -7.03 10.48 15.09
N ALA A 223 -6.94 10.20 16.39
CA ALA A 223 -8.07 10.33 17.31
C ALA A 223 -8.53 11.78 17.45
N ARG A 224 -7.60 12.73 17.55
CA ARG A 224 -7.93 14.17 17.57
C ARG A 224 -8.61 14.62 16.26
N MET A 225 -8.11 14.16 15.10
CA MET A 225 -8.78 14.40 13.82
C MET A 225 -10.20 13.81 13.80
N ALA A 226 -10.41 12.61 14.34
CA ALA A 226 -11.72 11.97 14.39
C ALA A 226 -12.72 12.76 15.26
N VAL A 227 -12.27 13.27 16.41
CA VAL A 227 -13.08 14.13 17.30
C VAL A 227 -13.47 15.43 16.57
N GLU A 228 -12.51 16.11 15.95
CA GLU A 228 -12.74 17.35 15.18
C GLU A 228 -13.72 17.12 14.02
N ILE A 229 -13.50 16.08 13.20
CA ILE A 229 -14.32 15.77 12.01
C ILE A 229 -15.76 15.44 12.40
N THR A 230 -15.95 14.72 13.50
CA THR A 230 -17.31 14.34 13.97
C THR A 230 -18.00 15.46 14.75
N GLY A 231 -17.33 16.56 15.05
CA GLY A 231 -17.86 17.65 15.89
C GLY A 231 -18.16 17.21 17.32
N SER A 232 -17.51 16.15 17.79
CA SER A 232 -17.76 15.53 19.08
C SER A 232 -17.03 16.23 20.22
N SER A 233 -17.55 16.09 21.45
CA SER A 233 -16.86 16.45 22.69
C SER A 233 -16.11 15.26 23.31
N ALA A 234 -15.93 14.15 22.58
CA ALA A 234 -15.23 12.98 23.07
C ALA A 234 -13.79 13.30 23.50
N GLY A 235 -13.37 12.79 24.66
CA GLY A 235 -12.00 12.89 25.12
C GLY A 235 -11.08 11.91 24.38
N VAL A 236 -9.83 12.30 24.12
CA VAL A 236 -8.78 11.38 23.68
C VAL A 236 -7.95 10.99 24.91
N GLU A 237 -7.94 9.71 25.22
CA GLU A 237 -7.22 9.13 26.38
C GLU A 237 -5.94 8.46 25.91
N VAL A 238 -4.80 9.07 26.22
CA VAL A 238 -3.49 8.52 25.85
C VAL A 238 -3.04 7.56 26.93
N ILE A 239 -2.91 6.28 26.59
CA ILE A 239 -2.54 5.19 27.49
C ILE A 239 -1.10 4.76 27.21
N PRO A 240 -0.23 4.51 28.23
CA PRO A 240 1.07 3.93 27.98
C PRO A 240 0.98 2.66 27.14
N ALA A 241 1.84 2.49 26.14
CA ALA A 241 1.79 1.33 25.23
C ALA A 241 1.92 -0.02 25.98
N THR A 242 2.62 -0.02 27.12
CA THR A 242 2.77 -1.17 28.03
C THR A 242 1.48 -1.55 28.77
N GLU A 243 0.55 -0.63 28.88
CA GLU A 243 -0.76 -0.81 29.53
C GLU A 243 -1.91 -0.98 28.52
N TRP A 244 -1.57 -0.96 27.23
CA TRP A 244 -2.55 -1.09 26.16
C TRP A 244 -3.17 -2.48 26.12
N THR A 245 -4.49 -2.56 26.24
CA THR A 245 -5.27 -3.81 26.21
C THR A 245 -6.07 -4.01 24.92
N GLY A 246 -6.01 -3.05 23.99
CA GLY A 246 -6.67 -3.13 22.71
C GLY A 246 -5.91 -3.99 21.69
N ALA A 247 -6.21 -3.80 20.40
CA ALA A 247 -5.53 -4.55 19.34
C ALA A 247 -4.02 -4.32 19.38
N ALA A 248 -3.24 -5.40 19.48
CA ALA A 248 -1.79 -5.37 19.71
C ALA A 248 -1.03 -4.51 18.67
N PHE A 249 -1.41 -4.58 17.38
CA PHE A 249 -0.73 -3.82 16.34
C PHE A 249 -0.86 -2.29 16.49
N LEU A 250 -1.82 -1.80 17.27
CA LEU A 250 -1.95 -0.37 17.58
C LEU A 250 -0.88 0.10 18.58
N ALA A 251 -0.37 -0.79 19.41
CA ALA A 251 0.69 -0.48 20.37
C ALA A 251 2.10 -0.49 19.76
N ASP A 252 2.22 -0.73 18.45
CA ASP A 252 3.48 -0.72 17.75
C ASP A 252 3.73 0.64 17.05
N ARG A 253 5.00 0.94 16.81
CA ARG A 253 5.44 2.11 16.05
C ARG A 253 5.86 1.69 14.64
N TRP A 254 4.96 1.85 13.68
CA TRP A 254 5.16 1.51 12.26
C TRP A 254 5.79 2.68 11.49
N GLU A 255 6.91 3.17 11.98
CA GLU A 255 7.67 4.23 11.32
C GLU A 255 8.65 3.63 10.31
N LEU A 256 8.32 3.76 9.02
CA LEU A 256 9.15 3.29 7.93
C LEU A 256 10.25 4.31 7.62
N ASP A 257 11.45 3.82 7.36
CA ASP A 257 12.57 4.59 6.82
C ASP A 257 12.55 4.48 5.29
N ASP A 258 12.37 5.58 4.61
CA ASP A 258 12.33 5.68 3.15
C ASP A 258 13.61 6.29 2.55
N ARG A 259 14.70 6.37 3.34
CA ARG A 259 15.97 6.95 2.89
C ARG A 259 16.52 6.25 1.65
N ARG A 260 16.37 4.95 1.53
CA ARG A 260 16.90 4.18 0.39
C ARG A 260 16.33 4.66 -0.95
N ILE A 261 15.02 4.87 -1.05
CA ILE A 261 14.42 5.39 -2.28
C ILE A 261 14.80 6.87 -2.52
N ARG A 262 14.93 7.67 -1.45
CA ARG A 262 15.37 9.07 -1.54
C ARG A 262 16.79 9.18 -2.09
N GLU A 263 17.70 8.40 -1.54
CA GLU A 263 19.12 8.42 -1.94
C GLU A 263 19.34 7.82 -3.34
N LYS A 264 18.72 6.70 -3.64
CA LYS A 264 18.92 5.99 -4.91
C LYS A 264 18.18 6.60 -6.09
N LEU A 265 16.96 7.09 -5.89
CA LEU A 265 16.09 7.53 -6.97
C LEU A 265 15.71 9.01 -6.88
N GLY A 266 16.15 9.73 -5.87
CA GLY A 266 15.82 11.14 -5.68
C GLY A 266 14.38 11.40 -5.28
N PHE A 267 13.69 10.41 -4.70
CA PHE A 267 12.32 10.59 -4.22
C PHE A 267 12.23 11.74 -3.21
N LYS A 268 11.21 12.56 -3.35
CA LYS A 268 10.89 13.64 -2.41
C LYS A 268 9.38 13.65 -2.21
N ALA A 269 8.92 13.62 -0.97
CA ALA A 269 7.51 13.76 -0.68
C ALA A 269 6.95 15.06 -1.30
N THR A 270 5.75 15.00 -1.86
CA THR A 270 5.08 16.12 -2.55
C THR A 270 4.71 17.24 -1.61
N CYS A 271 4.50 16.91 -0.33
CA CYS A 271 4.22 17.84 0.75
C CYS A 271 5.19 17.63 1.92
N ASP A 272 5.33 18.65 2.75
CA ASP A 272 5.92 18.52 4.07
C ASP A 272 5.02 17.68 5.01
N PRO A 273 5.51 17.23 6.17
CA PRO A 273 4.72 16.43 7.09
C PRO A 273 3.41 17.09 7.57
N ALA A 274 3.34 18.43 7.63
CA ALA A 274 2.12 19.14 7.98
C ALA A 274 1.08 19.07 6.85
N GLY A 275 1.50 19.29 5.60
CA GLY A 275 0.65 19.14 4.42
C GLY A 275 0.11 17.71 4.25
N VAL A 276 0.92 16.68 4.58
CA VAL A 276 0.46 15.28 4.58
C VAL A 276 -0.62 15.06 5.64
N ARG A 277 -0.48 15.63 6.86
CA ARG A 277 -1.51 15.55 7.91
C ARG A 277 -2.81 16.23 7.49
N ASP A 278 -2.72 17.37 6.85
CA ASP A 278 -3.89 18.07 6.32
C ASP A 278 -4.60 17.28 5.21
N ALA A 279 -3.84 16.66 4.31
CA ALA A 279 -4.39 15.79 3.28
C ALA A 279 -5.06 14.55 3.89
N LEU A 280 -4.43 13.93 4.88
CA LEU A 280 -4.98 12.79 5.61
C LEU A 280 -6.29 13.17 6.35
N ARG A 281 -6.32 14.32 7.02
CA ARG A 281 -7.53 14.83 7.67
C ARG A 281 -8.68 15.03 6.68
N ARG A 282 -8.41 15.57 5.49
CA ARG A 282 -9.43 15.69 4.42
C ARG A 282 -9.92 14.33 3.95
N ALA A 283 -9.04 13.36 3.75
CA ALA A 283 -9.40 11.99 3.35
C ALA A 283 -10.28 11.29 4.41
N ILE A 284 -9.96 11.48 5.71
CA ILE A 284 -10.77 10.96 6.82
C ILE A 284 -12.15 11.62 6.83
N ALA A 285 -12.23 12.94 6.65
CA ALA A 285 -13.49 13.68 6.62
C ALA A 285 -14.38 13.24 5.44
N HIS A 286 -13.79 13.07 4.26
CA HIS A 286 -14.51 12.57 3.08
C HIS A 286 -15.07 11.16 3.34
N THR A 287 -14.23 10.24 3.84
CA THR A 287 -14.65 8.87 4.19
C THR A 287 -15.79 8.86 5.22
N TRP A 288 -15.78 9.78 6.19
CA TRP A 288 -16.85 9.90 7.19
C TRP A 288 -18.16 10.39 6.57
N GLN A 289 -18.11 11.38 5.68
CA GLN A 289 -19.29 11.90 4.98
C GLN A 289 -19.96 10.82 4.11
N GLN A 290 -19.18 10.02 3.39
CA GLN A 290 -19.69 8.93 2.56
C GLN A 290 -20.32 7.78 3.40
N ALA A 291 -19.85 7.56 4.60
CA ALA A 291 -20.38 6.51 5.49
C ALA A 291 -21.71 6.90 6.20
N GLY A 292 -22.07 8.17 6.18
CA GLY A 292 -23.30 8.70 6.79
C GLY A 292 -24.46 8.91 5.80
N THR A 293 -24.22 8.63 4.51
CA THR A 293 -25.23 8.57 3.44
C THR A 293 -25.56 7.14 3.10
#